data_5b59cdaefd8ac7978985c9a1a9456bd6
#
_entry.id   5b59cdaefd8ac7978985c9a1a9456bd6
#
_cell.length_a   1.000
_cell.length_b   1.000
_cell.length_c   1.000
_cell.angle_alpha   90.00
_cell.angle_beta   90.00
_cell.angle_gamma   90.00
#
_symmetry.space_group_name_H-M   'P 1'
#
loop_
_entity.id
_entity.type
_entity.pdbx_description
1 polymer ?
#
loop_
_entity_poly.entity_id
_entity_poly.type
_entity_poly.pdbx_seq_one_letter_code
_entity_poly.pdbx_strand_id
1 'polypeptide(L)'
;MAAIGPFSIDMYLPALPMLGEALGSSAGAAQASLAVFFLGMALGQIFYGPLADRYGRRLPLFIGLGVYTFASLACALAPNIESLIAARLLQALGGCTGMVISRAVVRDVTDERGAIRLMARLMLVMGVAPIIAP
;
A
#
# COMPACT_ATOMS: atom_id res chain seq x y z
N MET A 1 7.17 4.36 -6.57
CA MET A 1 7.01 3.63 -5.31
C MET A 1 5.93 4.25 -4.41
N ALA A 2 5.94 5.56 -4.15
CA ALA A 2 4.94 6.23 -3.31
C ALA A 2 3.48 6.09 -3.80
N ALA A 3 3.26 5.87 -5.08
CA ALA A 3 1.93 5.73 -5.68
C ALA A 3 1.32 4.32 -5.56
N ILE A 4 2.08 3.31 -5.13
CA ILE A 4 1.59 1.91 -5.04
C ILE A 4 0.39 1.80 -4.12
N GLY A 5 0.42 2.45 -2.95
CA GLY A 5 -0.69 2.45 -2.01
C GLY A 5 -1.98 3.03 -2.58
N PRO A 6 -1.98 4.30 -3.04
CA PRO A 6 -3.13 4.91 -3.70
C PRO A 6 -3.66 4.09 -4.88
N PHE A 7 -2.81 3.64 -5.79
CA PHE A 7 -3.22 2.80 -6.92
C PHE A 7 -3.93 1.51 -6.47
N SER A 8 -3.42 0.85 -5.44
CA SER A 8 -4.02 -0.38 -4.92
C SER A 8 -5.41 -0.16 -4.32
N ILE A 9 -5.69 1.03 -3.79
CA ILE A 9 -6.99 1.41 -3.24
C ILE A 9 -7.93 1.79 -4.38
N ASP A 10 -7.50 2.67 -5.26
CA ASP A 10 -8.37 3.27 -6.29
C ASP A 10 -8.78 2.25 -7.37
N MET A 11 -7.89 1.34 -7.76
CA MET A 11 -8.24 0.24 -8.66
C MET A 11 -9.16 -0.79 -8.01
N TYR A 12 -9.17 -0.88 -6.69
CA TYR A 12 -10.01 -1.82 -5.96
C TYR A 12 -11.43 -1.31 -5.72
N LEU A 13 -11.61 0.00 -5.55
CA LEU A 13 -12.92 0.61 -5.26
C LEU A 13 -14.00 0.25 -6.29
N PRO A 14 -13.79 0.37 -7.61
CA PRO A 14 -14.79 0.00 -8.60
C PRO A 14 -15.04 -1.53 -8.66
N ALA A 15 -14.09 -2.35 -8.22
CA ALA A 15 -14.24 -3.80 -8.18
C ALA A 15 -15.01 -4.31 -6.94
N LEU A 16 -15.18 -3.50 -5.90
CA LEU A 16 -15.85 -3.88 -4.66
C LEU A 16 -17.23 -4.51 -4.85
N PRO A 17 -18.16 -3.94 -5.65
CA PRO A 17 -19.49 -4.54 -5.85
C PRO A 17 -19.41 -5.90 -6.54
N MET A 18 -18.57 -6.01 -7.57
CA MET A 18 -18.39 -7.25 -8.33
C MET A 18 -17.74 -8.35 -7.49
N LEU A 19 -16.81 -7.99 -6.61
CA LEU A 19 -16.16 -8.94 -5.70
C LEU A 19 -17.14 -9.49 -4.64
N GLY A 20 -18.03 -8.64 -4.14
CA GLY A 20 -19.09 -9.07 -3.24
C GLY A 20 -20.00 -10.12 -3.88
N GLU A 21 -20.44 -9.90 -5.11
CA GLU A 21 -21.26 -10.83 -5.86
C GLU A 21 -20.49 -12.10 -6.24
N ALA A 22 -19.27 -11.97 -6.76
CA ALA A 22 -18.45 -13.10 -7.22
C ALA A 22 -18.04 -14.06 -6.07
N LEU A 23 -17.82 -13.52 -4.88
CA LEU A 23 -17.44 -14.30 -3.70
C LEU A 23 -18.63 -14.67 -2.80
N GLY A 24 -19.87 -14.39 -3.23
CA GLY A 24 -21.08 -14.67 -2.46
C GLY A 24 -21.13 -13.98 -1.10
N SER A 25 -20.49 -12.82 -0.98
CA SER A 25 -20.29 -12.10 0.27
C SER A 25 -21.13 -10.85 0.33
N SER A 26 -21.46 -10.40 1.56
CA SER A 26 -22.14 -9.12 1.76
C SER A 26 -21.24 -7.95 1.39
N ALA A 27 -21.83 -6.82 1.00
CA ALA A 27 -21.12 -5.57 0.75
C ALA A 27 -20.27 -5.13 1.97
N GLY A 28 -20.69 -5.47 3.19
CA GLY A 28 -19.94 -5.22 4.41
C GLY A 28 -18.61 -6.01 4.48
N ALA A 29 -18.58 -7.25 4.01
CA ALA A 29 -17.35 -8.05 3.98
C ALA A 29 -16.34 -7.50 2.96
N ALA A 30 -16.82 -7.03 1.82
CA ALA A 30 -15.97 -6.35 0.84
C ALA A 30 -15.40 -5.04 1.38
N GLN A 31 -16.19 -4.25 2.12
CA GLN A 31 -15.71 -3.05 2.80
C GLN A 31 -14.73 -3.37 3.93
N ALA A 32 -14.92 -4.48 4.65
CA ALA A 32 -13.99 -4.92 5.69
C ALA A 32 -12.59 -5.20 5.12
N SER A 33 -12.48 -5.72 3.89
CA SER A 33 -11.18 -5.94 3.23
C SER A 33 -10.42 -4.64 3.01
N LEU A 34 -11.13 -3.54 2.70
CA LEU A 34 -10.54 -2.21 2.57
C LEU A 34 -10.09 -1.66 3.92
N ALA A 35 -10.91 -1.81 4.96
CA ALA A 35 -10.56 -1.40 6.32
C ALA A 35 -9.31 -2.14 6.84
N VAL A 36 -9.22 -3.45 6.60
CA VAL A 36 -8.05 -4.26 6.95
C VAL A 36 -6.81 -3.83 6.16
N PHE A 37 -6.97 -3.43 4.91
CA PHE A 37 -5.88 -2.87 4.11
C PHE A 37 -5.33 -1.58 4.75
N PHE A 38 -6.18 -0.64 5.15
CA PHE A 38 -5.74 0.58 5.84
C PHE A 38 -5.07 0.28 7.17
N LEU A 39 -5.61 -0.66 7.94
CA LEU A 39 -5.02 -1.10 9.21
C LEU A 39 -3.62 -1.70 8.97
N GLY A 40 -3.47 -2.56 7.96
CA GLY A 40 -2.18 -3.13 7.57
C GLY A 40 -1.17 -2.06 7.15
N MET A 41 -1.61 -1.03 6.42
CA MET A 41 -0.76 0.10 6.07
C MET A 41 -0.30 0.89 7.31
N ALA A 42 -1.18 1.14 8.26
CA ALA A 42 -0.85 1.84 9.49
C ALA A 42 0.14 1.04 10.35
N LEU A 43 -0.11 -0.24 10.57
CA LEU A 43 0.79 -1.13 11.29
C LEU A 43 2.16 -1.24 10.60
N GLY A 44 2.17 -1.40 9.28
CA GLY A 44 3.40 -1.47 8.50
C GLY A 44 4.28 -0.23 8.67
N GLN A 45 3.71 0.96 8.75
CA GLN A 45 4.47 2.20 8.97
C GLN A 45 5.22 2.19 10.31
N ILE A 46 4.64 1.60 11.35
CA ILE A 46 5.26 1.50 12.68
C ILE A 46 6.49 0.58 12.63
N PHE A 47 6.41 -0.52 11.88
CA PHE A 47 7.50 -1.50 11.77
C PHE A 47 8.60 -1.07 10.80
N TYR A 48 8.22 -0.57 9.63
CA TYR A 48 9.20 -0.24 8.59
C TYR A 48 9.98 1.05 8.84
N GLY A 49 9.46 1.97 9.67
CA GLY A 49 10.20 3.15 10.08
C GLY A 49 11.52 2.79 10.77
N PRO A 50 11.49 2.18 11.96
CA PRO A 50 12.70 1.76 12.68
C PRO A 50 13.56 0.74 11.92
N LEU A 51 12.93 -0.14 11.13
CA LEU A 51 13.66 -1.12 10.33
C LEU A 51 14.52 -0.46 9.24
N ALA A 52 13.98 0.57 8.58
CA ALA A 52 14.70 1.34 7.57
C ALA A 52 15.85 2.16 8.17
N ASP A 53 15.68 2.64 9.39
CA ASP A 53 16.72 3.39 10.10
C ASP A 53 17.86 2.48 10.58
N ARG A 54 17.56 1.23 10.96
CA ARG A 54 18.54 0.27 11.50
C ARG A 54 19.31 -0.52 10.42
N TYR A 55 18.63 -0.99 9.39
CA TYR A 55 19.20 -1.88 8.35
C TYR A 55 19.43 -1.18 7.00
N GLY A 56 19.20 0.13 6.96
CA GLY A 56 19.27 0.90 5.72
C GLY A 56 18.01 0.75 4.87
N ARG A 57 17.90 1.57 3.83
CA ARG A 57 16.67 1.75 3.05
C ARG A 57 16.42 0.67 2.01
N ARG A 58 17.48 0.02 1.55
CA ARG A 58 17.38 -0.97 0.45
C ARG A 58 16.72 -2.27 0.90
N LEU A 59 17.14 -2.81 2.04
CA LEU A 59 16.68 -4.13 2.51
C LEU A 59 15.17 -4.15 2.81
N PRO A 60 14.62 -3.22 3.60
CA PRO A 60 13.17 -3.16 3.83
C PRO A 60 12.37 -2.93 2.54
N LEU A 61 12.93 -2.17 1.58
CA LEU A 61 12.27 -1.93 0.31
C LEU A 61 12.10 -3.22 -0.51
N PHE A 62 13.16 -4.01 -0.64
CA PHE A 62 13.09 -5.29 -1.38
C PHE A 62 12.17 -6.30 -0.70
N ILE A 63 12.24 -6.40 0.63
CA ILE A 63 11.33 -7.26 1.40
C ILE A 63 9.89 -6.82 1.20
N GLY A 64 9.60 -5.52 1.34
CA GLY A 64 8.25 -5.00 1.19
C GLY A 64 7.69 -5.19 -0.21
N LEU A 65 8.49 -4.97 -1.25
CA LEU A 65 8.09 -5.24 -2.64
C LEU A 65 7.82 -6.72 -2.89
N GLY A 66 8.67 -7.60 -2.36
CA GLY A 66 8.46 -9.04 -2.43
C GLY A 66 7.13 -9.45 -1.78
N VAL A 67 6.92 -9.04 -0.54
CA VAL A 67 5.66 -9.29 0.20
C VAL A 67 4.45 -8.73 -0.56
N TYR A 68 4.55 -7.49 -1.09
CA TYR A 68 3.49 -6.89 -1.88
C TYR A 68 3.14 -7.70 -3.13
N THR A 69 4.16 -8.14 -3.88
CA THR A 69 3.96 -8.92 -5.11
C THR A 69 3.33 -10.28 -4.82
N PHE A 70 3.83 -11.01 -3.83
CA PHE A 70 3.25 -12.28 -3.42
C PHE A 70 1.81 -12.14 -2.92
N ALA A 71 1.56 -11.13 -2.09
CA ALA A 71 0.23 -10.86 -1.58
C ALA A 71 -0.75 -10.43 -2.70
N SER A 72 -0.27 -9.69 -3.71
CA SER A 72 -1.09 -9.33 -4.89
C SER A 72 -1.50 -10.56 -5.69
N LEU A 73 -0.59 -11.52 -5.88
CA LEU A 73 -0.91 -12.80 -6.51
C LEU A 73 -1.90 -13.61 -5.67
N ALA A 74 -1.71 -13.64 -4.35
CA ALA A 74 -2.64 -14.30 -3.44
C ALA A 74 -4.04 -13.67 -3.48
N CYS A 75 -4.15 -12.33 -3.59
CA CYS A 75 -5.43 -11.65 -3.79
C CYS A 75 -6.11 -12.06 -5.10
N ALA A 76 -5.34 -12.20 -6.19
CA ALA A 76 -5.88 -12.61 -7.49
C ALA A 76 -6.37 -14.05 -7.52
N LEU A 77 -5.80 -14.91 -6.68
CA LEU A 77 -6.11 -16.34 -6.58
C LEU A 77 -7.04 -16.67 -5.39
N ALA A 78 -7.52 -15.67 -4.66
CA ALA A 78 -8.33 -15.86 -3.47
C ALA A 78 -9.67 -16.54 -3.79
N PRO A 79 -9.94 -17.75 -3.26
CA PRO A 79 -11.18 -18.49 -3.55
C PRO A 79 -12.37 -18.00 -2.73
N ASN A 80 -12.13 -17.29 -1.63
CA ASN A 80 -13.16 -16.78 -0.71
C ASN A 80 -12.75 -15.43 -0.13
N ILE A 81 -13.73 -14.76 0.51
CA ILE A 81 -13.55 -13.42 1.06
C ILE A 81 -12.54 -13.38 2.22
N GLU A 82 -12.46 -14.44 3.02
CA GLU A 82 -11.54 -14.52 4.16
C GLU A 82 -10.09 -14.57 3.70
N SER A 83 -9.80 -15.38 2.67
CA SER A 83 -8.46 -15.44 2.06
C SER A 83 -8.10 -14.12 1.38
N LEU A 84 -9.07 -13.43 0.78
CA LEU A 84 -8.87 -12.11 0.21
C LEU A 84 -8.51 -11.08 1.29
N ILE A 85 -9.22 -11.07 2.42
CA ILE A 85 -8.95 -10.16 3.54
C ILE A 85 -7.53 -10.39 4.10
N ALA A 86 -7.14 -11.64 4.30
CA ALA A 86 -5.80 -11.99 4.78
C ALA A 86 -4.71 -11.57 3.79
N ALA A 87 -4.91 -11.82 2.50
CA ALA A 87 -3.99 -11.41 1.45
C ALA A 87 -3.89 -9.87 1.33
N ARG A 88 -4.99 -9.14 1.54
CA ARG A 88 -5.03 -7.68 1.59
C ARG A 88 -4.23 -7.10 2.76
N LEU A 89 -4.28 -7.74 3.92
CA LEU A 89 -3.45 -7.33 5.06
C LEU A 89 -1.96 -7.44 4.72
N LEU A 90 -1.54 -8.57 4.16
CA LEU A 90 -0.15 -8.78 3.72
C LEU A 90 0.25 -7.81 2.61
N GLN A 91 -0.63 -7.56 1.65
CA GLN A 91 -0.41 -6.60 0.57
C GLN A 91 -0.20 -5.18 1.12
N ALA A 92 -0.99 -4.78 2.12
CA ALA A 92 -0.86 -3.49 2.78
C ALA A 92 0.46 -3.35 3.53
N LEU A 93 0.86 -4.39 4.27
CA LEU A 93 2.16 -4.43 4.95
C LEU A 93 3.32 -4.27 3.96
N GLY A 94 3.29 -4.94 2.83
CA GLY A 94 4.30 -4.77 1.78
C GLY A 94 4.25 -3.39 1.12
N GLY A 95 3.05 -2.91 0.79
CA GLY A 95 2.83 -1.65 0.06
C GLY A 95 3.24 -0.39 0.83
N CYS A 96 3.13 -0.40 2.17
CA CYS A 96 3.51 0.75 2.99
C CYS A 96 5.00 1.08 2.93
N THR A 97 5.87 0.11 2.61
CA THR A 97 7.33 0.31 2.47
C THR A 97 7.67 1.37 1.44
N GLY A 98 6.97 1.40 0.32
CA GLY A 98 7.16 2.42 -0.72
C GLY A 98 6.96 3.83 -0.19
N MET A 99 5.93 4.05 0.61
CA MET A 99 5.63 5.34 1.24
C MET A 99 6.67 5.74 2.30
N VAL A 100 6.98 4.82 3.21
CA VAL A 100 7.91 5.06 4.32
C VAL A 100 9.30 5.39 3.78
N ILE A 101 9.80 4.59 2.85
CA ILE A 101 11.14 4.75 2.30
C ILE A 101 11.23 5.99 1.41
N SER A 102 10.20 6.30 0.61
CA SER A 102 10.19 7.51 -0.18
C SER A 102 10.34 8.77 0.67
N ARG A 103 9.59 8.87 1.77
CA ARG A 103 9.69 10.00 2.72
C ARG A 103 11.06 10.06 3.40
N ALA A 104 11.59 8.91 3.76
CA ALA A 104 12.86 8.80 4.43
C ALA A 104 14.03 9.19 3.51
N VAL A 105 14.02 8.76 2.24
CA VAL A 105 15.03 9.15 1.24
C VAL A 105 14.98 10.66 0.99
N VAL A 106 13.80 11.25 0.88
CA VAL A 106 13.66 12.70 0.71
C VAL A 106 14.35 13.45 1.85
N ARG A 107 14.15 13.02 3.08
CA ARG A 107 14.75 13.64 4.26
C ARG A 107 16.27 13.51 4.30
N ASP A 108 16.84 12.42 3.73
CA ASP A 108 18.28 12.18 3.77
C ASP A 108 19.05 12.90 2.66
N VAL A 109 18.40 13.15 1.51
CA VAL A 109 19.07 13.62 0.28
C VAL A 109 18.94 15.13 0.10
N THR A 110 18.07 15.80 0.88
CA THR A 110 17.76 17.21 0.68
C THR A 110 17.87 18.03 1.96
N ASP A 111 18.35 19.28 1.82
CA ASP A 111 18.23 20.33 2.85
C ASP A 111 16.76 20.65 3.11
N GLU A 112 16.44 21.34 4.22
CA GLU A 112 15.06 21.64 4.63
C GLU A 112 14.19 22.23 3.50
N ARG A 113 14.74 23.16 2.71
CA ARG A 113 14.02 23.78 1.59
C ARG A 113 13.81 22.83 0.41
N GLY A 114 14.75 21.95 0.15
CA GLY A 114 14.66 20.92 -0.87
C GLY A 114 13.67 19.82 -0.48
N ALA A 115 13.66 19.45 0.81
CA ALA A 115 12.72 18.47 1.35
C ALA A 115 11.26 18.90 1.16
N ILE A 116 10.93 20.16 1.42
CA ILE A 116 9.59 20.70 1.22
C ILE A 116 9.15 20.59 -0.26
N ARG A 117 10.02 20.98 -1.20
CA ARG A 117 9.70 20.88 -2.64
C ARG A 117 9.51 19.44 -3.10
N LEU A 118 10.36 18.52 -2.60
CA LEU A 118 10.32 17.13 -3.01
C LEU A 118 9.12 16.40 -2.38
N MET A 119 8.77 16.75 -1.13
CA MET A 119 7.53 16.28 -0.49
C MET A 119 6.29 16.77 -1.23
N ALA A 120 6.25 18.03 -1.65
CA ALA A 120 5.16 18.58 -2.45
C ALA A 120 5.00 17.82 -3.79
N ARG A 121 6.12 17.46 -4.46
CA ARG A 121 6.08 16.65 -5.67
C ARG A 121 5.60 15.22 -5.41
N LEU A 122 5.99 14.61 -4.30
CA LEU A 122 5.47 13.29 -3.92
C LEU A 122 3.97 13.34 -3.66
N MET A 123 3.48 14.38 -2.98
CA MET A 123 2.04 14.58 -2.76
C MET A 123 1.29 14.82 -4.06
N LEU A 124 1.87 15.54 -5.02
CA LEU A 124 1.30 15.70 -6.36
C LEU A 124 1.16 14.34 -7.07
N VAL A 125 2.20 13.51 -7.05
CA VAL A 125 2.15 12.17 -7.65
C VAL A 125 1.08 11.31 -6.99
N MET A 126 0.97 11.37 -5.65
CA MET A 126 -0.05 10.63 -4.91
C MET A 126 -1.47 11.15 -5.18
N GLY A 127 -1.64 12.46 -5.38
CA GLY A 127 -2.92 13.08 -5.69
C GLY A 127 -3.37 12.88 -7.15
N VAL A 128 -2.41 12.71 -8.08
CA VAL A 128 -2.71 12.44 -9.49
C VAL A 128 -2.97 10.95 -9.74
N ALA A 129 -2.42 10.06 -8.90
CA ALA A 129 -2.59 8.62 -9.03
C ALA A 129 -4.08 8.20 -9.11
N PRO A 130 -4.99 8.69 -8.23
CA PRO A 130 -6.42 8.39 -8.31
C PRO A 130 -7.11 8.89 -9.60
N ILE A 131 -6.57 9.92 -10.22
CA ILE A 131 -7.15 10.50 -11.44
C ILE A 131 -6.81 9.64 -12.67
N ILE A 132 -5.67 8.95 -12.63
CA ILE A 132 -5.19 8.10 -13.72
C ILE A 132 -5.65 6.64 -13.54
N ALA A 133 -5.87 6.21 -12.32
CA ALA A 133 -6.44 4.90 -12.02
C ALA A 133 -7.96 4.97 -12.22
N PRO A 134 -8.51 4.29 -13.22
CA PRO A 134 -9.96 4.27 -13.47
C PRO A 134 -10.70 3.47 -12.43
#